data_6fca3d00ef9a1fb2b12b1d6be1c8ea25
#
_entry.id   6fca3d00ef9a1fb2b12b1d6be1c8ea25
#
_cell.length_a   1.000
_cell.length_b   1.000
_cell.length_c   1.000
_cell.angle_alpha   90.00
_cell.angle_beta   90.00
_cell.angle_gamma   90.00
#
_symmetry.space_group_name_H-M   'P 1'
#
loop_
_entity.id
_entity.type
_entity.pdbx_description
1 polymer ?
#
loop_
_entity_poly.entity_id
_entity_poly.type
_entity_poly.pdbx_seq_one_letter_code
_entity_poly.pdbx_strand_id
1 'polypeptide(L)'
;MSLNRVIGAGNKIPWHLPEDFRWFKQMTTGHVLIMGRKTFESIGKPLPNRITVVLSRSANSIPGVQVLPGLDSINPKANGLAGRTLFICGGAELYEQALPLCSDLYLTLVKRVVEGDRFFPPFEERFELAEEMLDNPQFRISHYRQKSR
;
A
#
# COMPACT_ATOMS: atom_id res chain seq x y z
N MET A 1 5.56 3.95 -7.44
CA MET A 1 6.20 3.16 -8.50
C MET A 1 7.12 4.05 -9.34
N SER A 2 8.16 3.48 -9.91
CA SER A 2 9.03 4.16 -10.88
C SER A 2 8.32 4.36 -12.22
N LEU A 3 8.98 5.04 -13.17
CA LEU A 3 8.43 5.22 -14.53
C LEU A 3 8.19 3.89 -15.24
N ASN A 4 8.99 2.87 -14.95
CA ASN A 4 8.84 1.51 -15.47
C ASN A 4 8.08 0.58 -14.52
N ARG A 5 7.27 1.14 -13.61
CA ARG A 5 6.34 0.45 -12.70
C ARG A 5 6.99 -0.38 -11.60
N VAL A 6 8.27 -0.23 -11.33
CA VAL A 6 8.96 -0.95 -10.26
C VAL A 6 8.51 -0.42 -8.90
N ILE A 7 8.23 -1.33 -7.96
CA ILE A 7 7.88 -1.02 -6.57
C ILE A 7 8.77 -1.76 -5.57
N GLY A 8 9.58 -2.69 -6.02
CA GLY A 8 10.47 -3.46 -5.15
C GLY A 8 11.65 -4.05 -5.87
N ALA A 9 12.75 -4.19 -5.15
CA ALA A 9 13.96 -4.85 -5.58
C ALA A 9 14.58 -5.58 -4.39
N GLY A 10 14.68 -6.92 -4.48
CA GLY A 10 15.21 -7.73 -3.39
C GLY A 10 14.47 -7.56 -2.06
N ASN A 11 13.15 -7.48 -2.09
CA ASN A 11 12.28 -7.24 -0.93
C ASN A 11 12.50 -5.89 -0.24
N LYS A 12 12.99 -4.90 -0.98
CA LYS A 12 13.17 -3.52 -0.50
C LYS A 12 12.59 -2.53 -1.49
N ILE A 13 12.22 -1.35 -1.01
CA ILE A 13 11.85 -0.23 -1.87
C ILE A 13 13.16 0.37 -2.40
N PRO A 14 13.33 0.49 -3.75
CA PRO A 14 14.61 0.85 -4.35
C PRO A 14 14.92 2.35 -4.37
N TRP A 15 14.23 3.15 -3.57
CA TRP A 15 14.50 4.58 -3.42
C TRP A 15 14.27 5.01 -1.98
N HIS A 16 14.78 6.19 -1.66
CA HIS A 16 14.56 6.82 -0.36
C HIS A 16 14.10 8.26 -0.58
N LEU A 17 12.85 8.54 -0.27
CA LEU A 17 12.20 9.84 -0.46
C LEU A 17 11.54 10.27 0.85
N PRO A 18 12.26 11.01 1.71
CA PRO A 18 11.75 11.37 3.05
C PRO A 18 10.43 12.14 3.01
N GLU A 19 10.22 12.99 2.01
CA GLU A 19 8.98 13.75 1.86
C GLU A 19 7.78 12.85 1.53
N ASP A 20 8.00 11.81 0.72
CA ASP A 20 6.99 10.80 0.43
C ASP A 20 6.63 10.00 1.69
N PHE A 21 7.61 9.62 2.48
CA PHE A 21 7.37 8.92 3.75
C PHE A 21 6.60 9.78 4.75
N ARG A 22 6.88 11.08 4.82
CA ARG A 22 6.13 12.01 5.67
C ARG A 22 4.68 12.12 5.23
N TRP A 23 4.44 12.21 3.92
CA TRP A 23 3.09 12.22 3.36
C TRP A 23 2.32 10.93 3.73
N PHE A 24 2.96 9.78 3.54
CA PHE A 24 2.38 8.49 3.90
C PHE A 24 2.01 8.42 5.38
N LYS A 25 2.89 8.88 6.24
CA LYS A 25 2.65 8.91 7.68
C LYS A 25 1.43 9.78 8.02
N GLN A 26 1.35 10.98 7.46
CA GLN A 26 0.22 11.88 7.69
C GLN A 26 -1.10 11.26 7.20
N MET A 27 -1.09 10.64 6.05
CA MET A 27 -2.29 10.05 5.44
C MET A 27 -2.81 8.85 6.24
N THR A 28 -1.92 8.04 6.79
CA THR A 28 -2.29 6.76 7.40
C THR A 28 -2.40 6.78 8.93
N THR A 29 -1.92 7.82 9.60
CA THR A 29 -1.98 7.89 11.07
C THR A 29 -3.42 7.80 11.57
N GLY A 30 -3.65 6.91 12.53
CA GLY A 30 -4.98 6.64 13.08
C GLY A 30 -5.80 5.62 12.28
N HIS A 31 -5.27 5.11 11.20
CA HIS A 31 -5.95 4.18 10.31
C HIS A 31 -5.29 2.79 10.29
N VAL A 32 -5.69 1.97 9.34
CA VAL A 32 -5.28 0.56 9.25
C VAL A 32 -4.38 0.37 8.04
N LEU A 33 -3.25 -0.31 8.24
CA LEU A 33 -2.35 -0.74 7.17
C LEU A 33 -2.52 -2.25 6.96
N ILE A 34 -2.84 -2.65 5.74
CA ILE A 34 -2.98 -4.05 5.35
C ILE A 34 -1.84 -4.40 4.40
N MET A 35 -1.05 -5.40 4.75
CA MET A 35 0.12 -5.78 3.95
C MET A 35 0.37 -7.28 3.99
N GLY A 36 1.12 -7.77 3.00
CA GLY A 36 1.59 -9.14 3.01
C GLY A 36 2.74 -9.32 4.01
N ARG A 37 3.03 -10.58 4.36
CA ARG A 37 4.07 -10.90 5.33
C ARG A 37 5.45 -10.40 4.93
N LYS A 38 5.86 -10.58 3.66
CA LYS A 38 7.18 -10.12 3.19
C LYS A 38 7.33 -8.60 3.28
N THR A 39 6.28 -7.86 3.00
CA THR A 39 6.28 -6.40 3.15
C THR A 39 6.46 -6.03 4.62
N PHE A 40 5.75 -6.70 5.52
CA PHE A 40 5.93 -6.46 6.95
C PHE A 40 7.35 -6.78 7.42
N GLU A 41 7.91 -7.89 6.96
CA GLU A 41 9.30 -8.28 7.30
C GLU A 41 10.31 -7.23 6.82
N SER A 42 10.08 -6.61 5.66
CA SER A 42 10.95 -5.55 5.15
C SER A 42 10.88 -4.27 5.99
N ILE A 43 9.74 -3.97 6.59
CA ILE A 43 9.56 -2.85 7.51
C ILE A 43 10.17 -3.18 8.87
N GLY A 44 10.04 -4.43 9.31
CA GLY A 44 10.67 -4.98 10.51
C GLY A 44 9.91 -4.80 11.81
N LYS A 45 8.94 -3.88 11.87
CA LYS A 45 8.16 -3.60 13.08
C LYS A 45 6.83 -2.92 12.72
N PRO A 46 5.81 -2.98 13.60
CA PRO A 46 4.60 -2.20 13.42
C PRO A 46 4.91 -0.70 13.40
N LEU A 47 4.29 0.04 12.50
CA LEU A 47 4.44 1.49 12.45
C LEU A 47 3.58 2.14 13.55
N PRO A 48 4.09 3.18 14.26
CA PRO A 48 3.39 3.76 15.39
C PRO A 48 2.08 4.47 14.97
N ASN A 49 1.10 4.45 15.88
CA ASN A 49 -0.19 5.13 15.72
C ASN A 49 -1.04 4.63 14.56
N ARG A 50 -0.81 3.39 14.13
CA ARG A 50 -1.59 2.72 13.09
C ARG A 50 -1.82 1.27 13.49
N ILE A 51 -2.93 0.70 13.05
CA ILE A 51 -3.20 -0.72 13.22
C ILE A 51 -2.63 -1.46 12.01
N THR A 52 -1.76 -2.41 12.23
CA THR A 52 -1.18 -3.23 11.16
C THR A 52 -1.89 -4.58 11.11
N VAL A 53 -2.37 -4.93 9.91
CA VAL A 53 -2.92 -6.25 9.59
C VAL A 53 -1.99 -6.90 8.58
N VAL A 54 -1.45 -8.07 8.93
CA VAL A 54 -0.60 -8.86 8.04
C VAL A 54 -1.41 -10.02 7.49
N LEU A 55 -1.44 -10.15 6.17
CA LEU A 55 -2.10 -11.27 5.50
C LEU A 55 -1.09 -12.38 5.28
N SER A 56 -1.32 -13.52 5.90
CA SER A 56 -0.45 -14.67 5.77
C SER A 56 -1.22 -15.96 6.04
N ARG A 57 -1.04 -16.96 5.18
CA ARG A 57 -1.64 -18.29 5.35
C ARG A 57 -0.81 -19.17 6.26
N SER A 58 0.47 -18.89 6.41
CA SER A 58 1.41 -19.73 7.16
C SER A 58 1.68 -19.24 8.57
N ALA A 59 1.64 -17.92 8.82
CA ALA A 59 1.86 -17.35 10.14
C ALA A 59 0.55 -17.32 10.92
N ASN A 60 0.57 -17.79 12.18
CA ASN A 60 -0.60 -17.74 13.07
C ASN A 60 -0.59 -16.52 13.96
N SER A 61 0.59 -16.01 14.29
CA SER A 61 0.76 -14.90 15.21
C SER A 61 2.07 -14.19 14.94
N ILE A 62 2.00 -12.85 14.95
CA ILE A 62 3.17 -11.97 14.87
C ILE A 62 2.99 -10.90 15.94
N PRO A 63 3.99 -10.67 16.81
CA PRO A 63 3.87 -9.67 17.88
C PRO A 63 3.53 -8.27 17.35
N GLY A 64 2.55 -7.62 17.97
CA GLY A 64 2.18 -6.25 17.67
C GLY A 64 1.30 -6.02 16.46
N VAL A 65 0.89 -7.10 15.76
CA VAL A 65 0.03 -6.99 14.57
C VAL A 65 -1.10 -8.01 14.62
N GLN A 66 -2.14 -7.75 13.84
CA GLN A 66 -3.21 -8.70 13.61
C GLN A 66 -2.86 -9.52 12.37
N VAL A 67 -3.01 -10.85 12.46
CA VAL A 67 -2.73 -11.75 11.32
C VAL A 67 -4.04 -12.36 10.84
N LEU A 68 -4.31 -12.24 9.55
CA LEU A 68 -5.47 -12.83 8.88
C LEU A 68 -5.01 -13.62 7.65
N PRO A 69 -5.75 -14.67 7.24
CA PRO A 69 -5.31 -15.51 6.13
C PRO A 69 -5.40 -14.85 4.75
N GLY A 70 -6.29 -13.89 4.54
CA GLY A 70 -6.45 -13.23 3.24
C GLY A 70 -7.40 -12.05 3.30
N LEU A 71 -7.55 -11.34 2.16
CA LEU A 71 -8.43 -10.18 2.05
C LEU A 71 -9.88 -10.48 2.39
N ASP A 72 -10.37 -11.64 1.99
CA ASP A 72 -11.74 -12.08 2.23
C ASP A 72 -12.04 -12.36 3.70
N SER A 73 -11.01 -12.48 4.53
CA SER A 73 -11.14 -12.67 5.97
C SER A 73 -11.31 -11.37 6.74
N ILE A 74 -11.15 -10.22 6.08
CA ILE A 74 -11.24 -8.91 6.73
C ILE A 74 -12.70 -8.55 6.94
N ASN A 75 -13.09 -8.45 8.21
CA ASN A 75 -14.41 -7.95 8.63
C ASN A 75 -14.16 -6.80 9.60
N PRO A 76 -14.35 -5.54 9.20
CA PRO A 76 -14.02 -4.39 10.04
C PRO A 76 -14.64 -4.43 11.42
N LYS A 77 -15.90 -4.85 11.54
CA LYS A 77 -16.57 -4.95 12.85
C LYS A 77 -15.95 -6.03 13.72
N ALA A 78 -15.76 -7.22 13.16
CA ALA A 78 -15.24 -8.36 13.92
C ALA A 78 -13.75 -8.19 14.27
N ASN A 79 -12.99 -7.49 13.44
CA ASN A 79 -11.57 -7.28 13.65
C ASN A 79 -11.21 -5.98 14.39
N GLY A 80 -12.19 -5.22 14.85
CA GLY A 80 -11.95 -3.98 15.58
C GLY A 80 -11.48 -2.83 14.69
N LEU A 81 -11.82 -2.85 13.41
CA LEU A 81 -11.34 -1.88 12.41
C LEU A 81 -12.42 -0.89 11.96
N ALA A 82 -13.62 -0.98 12.53
CA ALA A 82 -14.76 -0.14 12.14
C ALA A 82 -14.45 1.35 12.32
N GLY A 83 -14.91 2.17 11.38
CA GLY A 83 -14.71 3.62 11.42
C GLY A 83 -13.33 4.09 10.97
N ARG A 84 -12.45 3.17 10.53
CA ARG A 84 -11.09 3.50 10.05
C ARG A 84 -10.98 3.23 8.56
N THR A 85 -10.12 4.00 7.89
CA THR A 85 -9.76 3.72 6.49
C THR A 85 -8.79 2.55 6.43
N LEU A 86 -9.01 1.65 5.49
CA LEU A 86 -8.15 0.48 5.26
C LEU A 86 -7.22 0.79 4.08
N PHE A 87 -5.91 0.87 4.35
CA PHE A 87 -4.89 1.13 3.33
C PHE A 87 -4.17 -0.16 2.95
N ILE A 88 -4.20 -0.50 1.68
CA ILE A 88 -3.46 -1.64 1.15
C ILE A 88 -2.04 -1.17 0.83
N CYS A 89 -1.05 -1.77 1.46
CA CYS A 89 0.34 -1.30 1.45
C CYS A 89 1.34 -2.27 0.82
N GLY A 90 0.88 -3.21 0.02
CA GLY A 90 1.75 -4.09 -0.76
C GLY A 90 1.93 -5.48 -0.17
N GLY A 91 2.65 -6.35 -0.82
CA GLY A 91 3.36 -6.10 -2.09
C GLY A 91 2.55 -6.29 -3.38
N ALA A 92 3.24 -6.56 -4.46
CA ALA A 92 2.66 -6.62 -5.80
C ALA A 92 1.46 -7.57 -5.92
N GLU A 93 1.55 -8.76 -5.35
CA GLU A 93 0.45 -9.74 -5.40
C GLU A 93 -0.80 -9.22 -4.66
N LEU A 94 -0.60 -8.57 -3.51
CA LEU A 94 -1.71 -8.01 -2.76
C LEU A 94 -2.35 -6.84 -3.49
N TYR A 95 -1.56 -5.98 -4.12
CA TYR A 95 -2.08 -4.90 -4.95
C TYR A 95 -2.95 -5.44 -6.09
N GLU A 96 -2.50 -6.49 -6.76
CA GLU A 96 -3.24 -7.12 -7.84
C GLU A 96 -4.61 -7.63 -7.38
N GLN A 97 -4.65 -8.28 -6.22
CA GLN A 97 -5.89 -8.79 -5.63
C GLN A 97 -6.81 -7.68 -5.14
N ALA A 98 -6.25 -6.62 -4.57
CA ALA A 98 -7.01 -5.58 -3.88
C ALA A 98 -7.52 -4.47 -4.79
N LEU A 99 -6.83 -4.14 -5.88
CA LEU A 99 -7.21 -3.03 -6.74
C LEU A 99 -8.68 -3.07 -7.20
N PRO A 100 -9.23 -4.22 -7.61
CA PRO A 100 -10.65 -4.27 -7.97
C PRO A 100 -11.61 -3.91 -6.84
N LEU A 101 -11.16 -4.03 -5.60
CA LEU A 101 -11.96 -3.79 -4.39
C LEU A 101 -11.76 -2.38 -3.82
N CYS A 102 -10.74 -1.67 -4.26
CA CYS A 102 -10.41 -0.35 -3.72
C CYS A 102 -11.23 0.75 -4.40
N SER A 103 -11.75 1.68 -3.59
CA SER A 103 -12.43 2.88 -4.11
C SER A 103 -11.43 3.93 -4.60
N ASP A 104 -10.26 3.98 -4.00
CA ASP A 104 -9.26 5.02 -4.20
C ASP A 104 -7.86 4.43 -4.32
N LEU A 105 -7.01 5.11 -5.08
CA LEU A 105 -5.61 4.79 -5.23
C LEU A 105 -4.78 6.06 -5.06
N TYR A 106 -3.87 6.06 -4.11
CA TYR A 106 -2.89 7.13 -3.93
C TYR A 106 -1.55 6.63 -4.44
N LEU A 107 -1.09 7.19 -5.54
CA LEU A 107 0.11 6.72 -6.23
C LEU A 107 1.22 7.75 -6.17
N THR A 108 2.37 7.33 -5.65
CA THR A 108 3.62 8.08 -5.80
C THR A 108 4.33 7.58 -7.05
N LEU A 109 4.45 8.46 -8.04
CA LEU A 109 5.23 8.18 -9.24
C LEU A 109 6.63 8.78 -9.08
N VAL A 110 7.62 7.90 -8.96
CA VAL A 110 9.03 8.28 -8.89
C VAL A 110 9.51 8.55 -10.32
N LYS A 111 10.00 9.77 -10.58
CA LYS A 111 10.29 10.27 -11.94
C LYS A 111 11.63 9.77 -12.48
N ARG A 112 11.85 8.47 -12.42
CA ARG A 112 13.03 7.80 -13.00
C ARG A 112 12.74 6.33 -13.28
N VAL A 113 13.56 5.72 -14.11
CA VAL A 113 13.58 4.28 -14.36
C VAL A 113 14.46 3.64 -13.29
N VAL A 114 14.02 2.54 -12.72
CA VAL A 114 14.69 1.83 -11.63
C VAL A 114 14.72 0.34 -11.96
N GLU A 115 15.82 -0.33 -11.66
CA GLU A 115 15.88 -1.80 -11.73
C GLU A 115 15.15 -2.40 -10.53
N GLY A 116 14.40 -3.47 -10.79
CA GLY A 116 13.69 -4.17 -9.73
C GLY A 116 12.99 -5.42 -10.22
N ASP A 117 12.43 -6.17 -9.29
CA ASP A 117 11.79 -7.47 -9.53
C ASP A 117 10.32 -7.53 -9.12
N ARG A 118 9.77 -6.44 -8.61
CA ARG A 118 8.35 -6.32 -8.28
C ARG A 118 7.78 -5.08 -8.95
N PHE A 119 6.60 -5.25 -9.53
CA PHE A 119 5.97 -4.22 -10.36
C PHE A 119 4.56 -3.94 -9.88
N PHE A 120 4.15 -2.67 -9.95
CA PHE A 120 2.78 -2.31 -9.66
C PHE A 120 1.87 -2.81 -10.80
N PRO A 121 0.73 -3.45 -10.48
CA PRO A 121 -0.16 -3.98 -11.51
C PRO A 121 -0.83 -2.87 -12.33
N PRO A 122 -1.33 -3.19 -13.54
CA PRO A 122 -2.09 -2.23 -14.34
C PRO A 122 -3.33 -1.75 -13.58
N PHE A 123 -3.59 -0.45 -13.61
CA PHE A 123 -4.73 0.15 -12.90
C PHE A 123 -5.49 1.17 -13.77
N GLU A 124 -4.92 1.59 -14.88
CA GLU A 124 -5.39 2.73 -15.67
C GLU A 124 -6.78 2.53 -16.25
N GLU A 125 -7.17 1.30 -16.52
CA GLU A 125 -8.52 0.98 -17.04
C GLU A 125 -9.61 1.10 -15.97
N ARG A 126 -9.25 0.88 -14.71
CA ARG A 126 -10.20 0.88 -13.57
C ARG A 126 -10.30 2.20 -12.85
N PHE A 127 -9.26 3.00 -12.91
CA PHE A 127 -9.15 4.22 -12.12
C PHE A 127 -8.94 5.43 -13.00
N GLU A 128 -9.50 6.55 -12.56
CA GLU A 128 -9.30 7.84 -13.22
C GLU A 128 -8.68 8.84 -12.27
N LEU A 129 -7.91 9.77 -12.80
CA LEU A 129 -7.26 10.80 -12.00
C LEU A 129 -8.31 11.72 -11.39
N ALA A 130 -8.29 11.84 -10.06
CA ALA A 130 -9.17 12.74 -9.32
C ALA A 130 -8.44 14.03 -8.94
N GLU A 131 -7.20 13.93 -8.45
CA GLU A 131 -6.44 15.08 -7.98
C GLU A 131 -4.94 14.81 -8.04
N GLU A 132 -4.16 15.80 -8.43
CA GLU A 132 -2.72 15.79 -8.27
C GLU A 132 -2.39 16.48 -6.95
N MET A 133 -1.82 15.75 -5.99
CA MET A 133 -1.68 16.21 -4.61
C MET A 133 -0.34 16.88 -4.33
N LEU A 134 0.73 16.38 -4.96
CA LEU A 134 2.09 16.89 -4.78
C LEU A 134 2.88 16.60 -6.04
N ASP A 135 3.66 17.56 -6.49
CA ASP A 135 4.54 17.39 -7.64
C ASP A 135 5.85 18.15 -7.42
N ASN A 136 6.96 17.45 -7.61
CA ASN A 136 8.31 18.02 -7.55
C ASN A 136 9.22 17.31 -8.54
N PRO A 137 10.50 17.73 -8.69
CA PRO A 137 11.39 17.10 -9.67
C PRO A 137 11.66 15.61 -9.46
N GLN A 138 11.48 15.09 -8.26
CA GLN A 138 11.79 13.70 -7.94
C GLN A 138 10.58 12.78 -8.05
N PHE A 139 9.40 13.25 -7.67
CA PHE A 139 8.19 12.42 -7.67
C PHE A 139 6.91 13.24 -7.73
N ARG A 140 5.81 12.54 -8.01
CA ARG A 140 4.46 13.11 -8.03
C ARG A 140 3.52 12.18 -7.28
N ILE A 141 2.68 12.73 -6.40
CA ILE A 141 1.63 11.98 -5.72
C ILE A 141 0.30 12.36 -6.33
N SER A 142 -0.42 11.36 -6.81
CA SER A 142 -1.72 11.53 -7.46
C SER A 142 -2.77 10.67 -6.76
N HIS A 143 -3.97 11.22 -6.64
CA HIS A 143 -5.14 10.51 -6.15
C HIS A 143 -6.01 10.09 -7.34
N TYR A 144 -6.26 8.80 -7.45
CA TYR A 144 -7.15 8.21 -8.44
C TYR A 144 -8.38 7.66 -7.75
N ARG A 145 -9.51 7.67 -8.44
CA ARG A 145 -10.75 7.03 -8.00
C ARG A 145 -11.15 5.94 -8.95
N GLN A 146 -11.73 4.87 -8.41
CA GLN A 146 -12.27 3.80 -9.26
C GLN A 146 -13.39 4.37 -10.11
N LYS A 147 -13.37 4.03 -11.41
CA LYS A 147 -14.41 4.48 -12.35
C LYS A 147 -15.76 3.89 -11.98
N SER A 148 -16.80 4.65 -12.19
CA SER A 148 -18.17 4.17 -12.03
C SER A 148 -18.46 3.07 -13.04
N ARG A 149 -19.20 2.09 -12.61
CA ARG A 149 -19.64 0.99 -13.48
C ARG A 149 -20.90 1.37 -14.25
#